data_8dd37dde1703dcd6e1363695ef21df56
#
_entry.id   8dd37dde1703dcd6e1363695ef21df56
#
_cell.length_a   1.000
_cell.length_b   1.000
_cell.length_c   1.000
_cell.angle_alpha   90.00
_cell.angle_beta   90.00
_cell.angle_gamma   90.00
#
_symmetry.space_group_name_H-M   'P 1'
#
loop_
_entity.id
_entity.type
_entity.pdbx_description
1 polymer ?
#
loop_
_entity_poly.entity_id
_entity_poly.type
_entity_poly.pdbx_seq_one_letter_code
_entity_poly.pdbx_strand_id
1 'polypeptide(L)'
;PFGYLTLTPNTGIVGSYWKWAYSLIAGANEMLKYSELNTNWDKSTDKALYQAESRFFRAYAYRTLVYLYGDVPYVDKIQDQFRIDFTRTPKAEVIANMIEDLKFAVENLPEDPDAVKVGKLTKWAAEHLLSEVYLMQGDYDKAATAAQNVINCGYFHLMEDRFGEKAKAEGDVFSDLFVENNQNRTSGNMESIWVMQFEYNTTGGGTNSDDWTRRAWEPKYFEITGFTLADTLGGRGLAQLVPMKWWIGEDAGFFDENDIRNSNYN
;
A
#
# COMPACT_ATOMS: atom_id res chain seq x y z
N PRO A 1 22.92 -0.49 -0.78
CA PRO A 1 23.25 -1.85 -0.33
C PRO A 1 22.71 -2.92 -1.28
N PHE A 2 21.50 -2.76 -1.84
CA PHE A 2 20.91 -3.76 -2.75
C PHE A 2 21.75 -3.96 -4.03
N GLY A 3 22.25 -2.88 -4.61
CA GLY A 3 23.07 -2.95 -5.83
C GLY A 3 24.45 -3.60 -5.65
N TYR A 4 24.95 -3.68 -4.43
CA TYR A 4 26.26 -4.26 -4.11
C TYR A 4 26.16 -5.61 -3.40
N LEU A 5 24.96 -6.20 -3.28
CA LEU A 5 24.71 -7.46 -2.55
C LEU A 5 25.24 -7.43 -1.09
N THR A 6 25.24 -6.26 -0.46
CA THR A 6 25.74 -6.05 0.90
C THR A 6 24.61 -6.03 1.94
N LEU A 7 23.45 -6.58 1.60
CA LEU A 7 22.31 -6.66 2.52
C LEU A 7 22.64 -7.65 3.64
N THR A 8 22.55 -7.19 4.89
CA THR A 8 22.74 -7.99 6.08
C THR A 8 21.56 -7.78 7.04
N PRO A 9 21.36 -8.66 8.03
CA PRO A 9 20.33 -8.45 9.07
C PRO A 9 20.47 -7.12 9.82
N ASN A 10 21.68 -6.55 9.86
CA ASN A 10 21.97 -5.27 10.52
C ASN A 10 21.81 -4.06 9.58
N THR A 11 21.41 -4.26 8.33
CA THR A 11 21.14 -3.16 7.42
C THR A 11 19.94 -2.35 7.92
N GLY A 12 20.11 -1.03 8.09
CA GLY A 12 19.12 -0.18 8.75
C GLY A 12 17.70 -0.28 8.19
N ILE A 13 17.56 -0.40 6.85
CA ILE A 13 16.24 -0.55 6.22
C ILE A 13 15.52 -1.84 6.64
N VAL A 14 16.25 -2.94 6.83
CA VAL A 14 15.68 -4.21 7.31
C VAL A 14 15.09 -4.03 8.71
N GLY A 15 15.86 -3.43 9.64
CA GLY A 15 15.39 -3.15 10.99
C GLY A 15 14.23 -2.14 11.02
N SER A 16 14.19 -1.19 10.10
CA SER A 16 13.10 -0.19 10.02
C SER A 16 11.77 -0.81 9.64
N TYR A 17 11.72 -1.68 8.63
CA TYR A 17 10.49 -2.40 8.26
C TYR A 17 9.99 -3.31 9.39
N TRP A 18 10.89 -3.98 10.09
CA TRP A 18 10.54 -4.79 11.25
C TRP A 18 9.87 -3.96 12.35
N LYS A 19 10.51 -2.85 12.75
CA LYS A 19 9.97 -1.95 13.77
C LYS A 19 8.62 -1.37 13.38
N TRP A 20 8.50 -0.88 12.14
CA TRP A 20 7.25 -0.34 11.62
C TRP A 20 6.12 -1.37 11.68
N ALA A 21 6.35 -2.58 11.20
CA ALA A 21 5.33 -3.61 11.17
C ALA A 21 4.86 -4.01 12.57
N TYR A 22 5.78 -4.23 13.51
CA TYR A 22 5.40 -4.56 14.89
C TYR A 22 4.79 -3.38 15.65
N SER A 23 5.11 -2.14 15.31
CA SER A 23 4.39 -0.97 15.85
C SER A 23 2.94 -0.93 15.36
N LEU A 24 2.71 -1.24 14.08
CA LEU A 24 1.37 -1.32 13.51
C LEU A 24 0.56 -2.48 14.12
N ILE A 25 1.17 -3.65 14.30
CA ILE A 25 0.56 -4.80 14.99
C ILE A 25 0.20 -4.46 16.44
N ALA A 26 1.07 -3.76 17.15
CA ALA A 26 0.82 -3.34 18.53
C ALA A 26 -0.40 -2.41 18.61
N GLY A 27 -0.46 -1.39 17.75
CA GLY A 27 -1.62 -0.48 17.67
C GLY A 27 -2.92 -1.21 17.30
N ALA A 28 -2.87 -2.15 16.35
CA ALA A 28 -4.04 -2.97 16.00
C ALA A 28 -4.52 -3.82 17.18
N ASN A 29 -3.62 -4.49 17.89
CA ASN A 29 -3.95 -5.29 19.06
C ASN A 29 -4.47 -4.44 20.22
N GLU A 30 -3.95 -3.21 20.38
CA GLU A 30 -4.44 -2.23 21.35
C GLU A 30 -5.88 -1.85 21.06
N MET A 31 -6.18 -1.48 19.82
CA MET A 31 -7.54 -1.16 19.40
C MET A 31 -8.49 -2.34 19.59
N LEU A 32 -8.08 -3.56 19.23
CA LEU A 32 -8.88 -4.76 19.44
C LEU A 32 -9.20 -4.99 20.92
N LYS A 33 -8.20 -4.87 21.81
CA LYS A 33 -8.41 -5.00 23.26
C LYS A 33 -9.40 -3.96 23.81
N TYR A 34 -9.18 -2.68 23.49
CA TYR A 34 -10.04 -1.61 24.02
C TYR A 34 -11.41 -1.57 23.37
N SER A 35 -11.57 -2.06 22.15
CA SER A 35 -12.88 -2.23 21.52
C SER A 35 -13.78 -3.24 22.27
N GLU A 36 -13.17 -4.26 22.89
CA GLU A 36 -13.93 -5.20 23.73
C GLU A 36 -14.35 -4.61 25.08
N LEU A 37 -13.55 -3.69 25.62
CA LEU A 37 -13.82 -3.03 26.90
C LEU A 37 -14.79 -1.86 26.78
N ASN A 38 -14.90 -1.25 25.61
CA ASN A 38 -15.79 -0.12 25.37
C ASN A 38 -17.24 -0.59 25.24
N THR A 39 -18.11 -0.02 26.04
CA THR A 39 -19.57 -0.29 26.03
C THR A 39 -20.38 0.84 25.40
N ASN A 40 -19.77 1.98 25.12
CA ASN A 40 -20.41 3.19 24.61
C ASN A 40 -19.96 3.46 23.17
N TRP A 41 -20.68 2.90 22.22
CA TRP A 41 -20.49 3.13 20.79
C TRP A 41 -21.58 4.05 20.26
N ASP A 42 -21.22 5.00 19.39
CA ASP A 42 -22.18 5.92 18.77
C ASP A 42 -23.18 5.16 17.89
N LYS A 43 -22.72 4.13 17.20
CA LYS A 43 -23.56 3.22 16.42
C LYS A 43 -23.28 1.76 16.80
N SER A 44 -24.27 0.92 16.70
CA SER A 44 -24.15 -0.52 17.00
C SER A 44 -23.12 -1.23 16.09
N THR A 45 -22.85 -0.69 14.91
CA THR A 45 -21.88 -1.22 13.93
C THR A 45 -20.45 -0.76 14.19
N ASP A 46 -20.22 0.28 15.00
CA ASP A 46 -18.90 0.91 15.13
C ASP A 46 -17.86 -0.03 15.71
N LYS A 47 -18.24 -0.86 16.70
CA LYS A 47 -17.32 -1.86 17.26
C LYS A 47 -16.76 -2.77 16.17
N ALA A 48 -17.63 -3.37 15.36
CA ALA A 48 -17.23 -4.29 14.31
C ALA A 48 -16.39 -3.57 13.22
N LEU A 49 -16.75 -2.33 12.88
CA LEU A 49 -16.01 -1.50 11.94
C LEU A 49 -14.57 -1.25 12.41
N TYR A 50 -14.37 -0.77 13.63
CA TYR A 50 -13.04 -0.49 14.16
C TYR A 50 -12.20 -1.75 14.36
N GLN A 51 -12.85 -2.86 14.73
CA GLN A 51 -12.19 -4.16 14.76
C GLN A 51 -11.75 -4.63 13.36
N ALA A 52 -12.58 -4.40 12.34
CA ALA A 52 -12.27 -4.74 10.96
C ALA A 52 -11.10 -3.91 10.41
N GLU A 53 -11.08 -2.59 10.64
CA GLU A 53 -9.93 -1.73 10.31
C GLU A 53 -8.66 -2.24 11.00
N SER A 54 -8.73 -2.56 12.29
CA SER A 54 -7.58 -3.03 13.06
C SER A 54 -7.04 -4.37 12.57
N ARG A 55 -7.92 -5.32 12.26
CA ARG A 55 -7.55 -6.63 11.70
C ARG A 55 -6.94 -6.49 10.30
N PHE A 56 -7.49 -5.62 9.46
CA PHE A 56 -6.90 -5.31 8.16
C PHE A 56 -5.45 -4.83 8.31
N PHE A 57 -5.19 -3.84 9.16
CA PHE A 57 -3.84 -3.31 9.35
C PHE A 57 -2.89 -4.33 9.99
N ARG A 58 -3.38 -5.20 10.87
CA ARG A 58 -2.59 -6.31 11.41
C ARG A 58 -2.17 -7.29 10.31
N ALA A 59 -3.11 -7.70 9.47
CA ALA A 59 -2.82 -8.56 8.32
C ALA A 59 -1.87 -7.88 7.32
N TYR A 60 -2.05 -6.59 7.05
CA TYR A 60 -1.17 -5.80 6.18
C TYR A 60 0.27 -5.76 6.70
N ALA A 61 0.46 -5.58 8.01
CA ALA A 61 1.77 -5.62 8.64
C ALA A 61 2.42 -7.01 8.55
N TYR A 62 1.65 -8.08 8.87
CA TYR A 62 2.14 -9.45 8.76
C TYR A 62 2.46 -9.86 7.33
N ARG A 63 1.69 -9.43 6.32
CA ARG A 63 2.01 -9.65 4.90
C ARG A 63 3.42 -9.14 4.60
N THR A 64 3.75 -7.93 5.03
CA THR A 64 5.09 -7.36 4.83
C THR A 64 6.17 -8.14 5.58
N LEU A 65 5.92 -8.52 6.83
CA LEU A 65 6.85 -9.34 7.62
C LEU A 65 7.12 -10.70 6.96
N VAL A 66 6.08 -11.39 6.53
CA VAL A 66 6.19 -12.72 5.91
C VAL A 66 6.94 -12.64 4.58
N TYR A 67 6.70 -11.60 3.76
CA TYR A 67 7.46 -11.41 2.52
C TYR A 67 8.95 -11.18 2.75
N LEU A 68 9.29 -10.36 3.74
CA LEU A 68 10.68 -9.94 3.95
C LEU A 68 11.48 -10.90 4.83
N TYR A 69 10.82 -11.59 5.77
CA TYR A 69 11.53 -12.33 6.84
C TYR A 69 11.12 -13.80 6.94
N GLY A 70 10.08 -14.25 6.26
CA GLY A 70 9.58 -15.62 6.36
C GLY A 70 8.86 -15.89 7.68
N ASP A 71 9.36 -16.86 8.48
CA ASP A 71 8.83 -17.15 9.80
C ASP A 71 9.11 -16.01 10.78
N VAL A 72 8.07 -15.51 11.43
CA VAL A 72 8.15 -14.34 12.34
C VAL A 72 7.32 -14.59 13.61
N PRO A 73 7.64 -13.94 14.75
CA PRO A 73 6.78 -14.01 15.92
C PRO A 73 5.36 -13.54 15.63
N TYR A 74 4.36 -14.37 15.91
CA TYR A 74 2.96 -13.97 15.79
C TYR A 74 2.46 -13.46 17.15
N VAL A 75 2.04 -12.19 17.17
CA VAL A 75 1.55 -11.46 18.36
C VAL A 75 0.12 -11.02 18.08
N ASP A 76 -0.84 -11.73 18.64
CA ASP A 76 -2.28 -11.55 18.43
C ASP A 76 -2.96 -10.62 19.45
N LYS A 77 -2.24 -10.25 20.51
CA LYS A 77 -2.76 -9.45 21.62
C LYS A 77 -1.67 -8.61 22.29
N ILE A 78 -2.09 -7.62 23.06
CA ILE A 78 -1.21 -6.84 23.92
C ILE A 78 -0.54 -7.76 24.94
N GLN A 79 0.76 -7.56 25.14
CA GLN A 79 1.50 -8.24 26.19
C GLN A 79 1.38 -7.44 27.49
N ASP A 80 0.79 -8.05 28.52
CA ASP A 80 0.58 -7.38 29.82
C ASP A 80 1.88 -7.30 30.66
N GLN A 81 2.91 -8.02 30.26
CA GLN A 81 4.22 -8.02 30.89
C GLN A 81 5.33 -7.93 29.84
N PHE A 82 6.48 -7.41 30.27
CA PHE A 82 7.69 -7.42 29.42
C PHE A 82 8.10 -8.86 29.10
N ARG A 83 8.28 -9.14 27.79
CA ARG A 83 8.68 -10.45 27.28
C ARG A 83 9.83 -10.31 26.29
N ILE A 84 10.78 -11.25 26.37
CA ILE A 84 11.94 -11.38 25.47
C ILE A 84 12.03 -12.80 24.87
N ASP A 85 11.07 -13.65 25.17
CA ASP A 85 11.04 -15.08 24.84
C ASP A 85 10.19 -15.40 23.59
N PHE A 86 10.05 -14.43 22.69
CA PHE A 86 9.33 -14.64 21.44
C PHE A 86 10.07 -15.63 20.54
N THR A 87 9.33 -16.61 20.04
CA THR A 87 9.80 -17.56 19.02
C THR A 87 9.14 -17.26 17.69
N ARG A 88 9.76 -17.69 16.61
CA ARG A 88 9.18 -17.54 15.28
C ARG A 88 8.03 -18.54 15.11
N THR A 89 6.91 -18.03 14.60
CA THR A 89 5.76 -18.83 14.17
C THR A 89 5.97 -19.19 12.70
N PRO A 90 5.69 -20.43 12.30
CA PRO A 90 5.80 -20.82 10.90
C PRO A 90 4.99 -19.91 9.98
N LYS A 91 5.57 -19.55 8.83
CA LYS A 91 4.95 -18.69 7.80
C LYS A 91 3.53 -19.13 7.46
N ALA A 92 3.28 -20.44 7.31
CA ALA A 92 1.96 -20.97 6.96
C ALA A 92 0.89 -20.65 8.02
N GLU A 93 1.26 -20.70 9.31
CA GLU A 93 0.37 -20.36 10.42
C GLU A 93 0.08 -18.85 10.47
N VAL A 94 1.10 -18.02 10.23
CA VAL A 94 0.91 -16.55 10.14
C VAL A 94 -0.03 -16.21 8.99
N ILE A 95 0.13 -16.85 7.82
CA ILE A 95 -0.75 -16.67 6.66
C ILE A 95 -2.19 -17.08 7.00
N ALA A 96 -2.39 -18.21 7.67
CA ALA A 96 -3.73 -18.63 8.08
C ALA A 96 -4.43 -17.59 8.99
N ASN A 97 -3.69 -17.03 9.94
CA ASN A 97 -4.21 -15.98 10.81
C ASN A 97 -4.51 -14.66 10.06
N MET A 98 -3.69 -14.29 9.08
CA MET A 98 -3.98 -13.14 8.21
C MET A 98 -5.28 -13.33 7.42
N ILE A 99 -5.52 -14.54 6.89
CA ILE A 99 -6.75 -14.87 6.17
C ILE A 99 -7.97 -14.70 7.07
N GLU A 100 -7.93 -15.15 8.31
CA GLU A 100 -9.05 -14.98 9.25
C GLU A 100 -9.28 -13.49 9.60
N ASP A 101 -8.21 -12.73 9.78
CA ASP A 101 -8.32 -11.29 9.99
C ASP A 101 -8.96 -10.58 8.78
N LEU A 102 -8.56 -10.94 7.57
CA LEU A 102 -9.08 -10.32 6.35
C LEU A 102 -10.50 -10.74 6.02
N LYS A 103 -10.90 -11.97 6.29
CA LYS A 103 -12.30 -12.40 6.17
C LYS A 103 -13.21 -11.57 7.07
N PHE A 104 -12.80 -11.39 8.33
CA PHE A 104 -13.54 -10.53 9.23
C PHE A 104 -13.62 -9.08 8.72
N ALA A 105 -12.53 -8.58 8.16
CA ALA A 105 -12.50 -7.24 7.57
C ALA A 105 -13.45 -7.13 6.37
N VAL A 106 -13.49 -8.10 5.46
CA VAL A 106 -14.42 -8.15 4.32
C VAL A 106 -15.89 -8.14 4.78
N GLU A 107 -16.20 -8.84 5.85
CA GLU A 107 -17.57 -8.94 6.37
C GLU A 107 -18.06 -7.66 7.05
N ASN A 108 -17.16 -6.85 7.63
CA ASN A 108 -17.51 -5.76 8.53
C ASN A 108 -17.09 -4.36 8.05
N LEU A 109 -16.27 -4.25 7.00
CA LEU A 109 -15.96 -2.97 6.39
C LEU A 109 -17.07 -2.49 5.45
N PRO A 110 -17.25 -1.17 5.28
CA PRO A 110 -18.22 -0.61 4.36
C PRO A 110 -18.02 -1.10 2.92
N GLU A 111 -19.12 -1.31 2.22
CA GLU A 111 -19.09 -1.73 0.82
C GLU A 111 -18.94 -0.56 -0.15
N ASP A 112 -19.68 0.52 0.07
CA ASP A 112 -19.73 1.68 -0.81
C ASP A 112 -18.55 2.63 -0.55
N PRO A 113 -17.58 2.74 -1.49
CA PRO A 113 -16.44 3.63 -1.34
C PRO A 113 -16.80 5.12 -1.39
N ASP A 114 -17.95 5.48 -1.94
CA ASP A 114 -18.42 6.86 -2.01
C ASP A 114 -19.15 7.30 -0.73
N ALA A 115 -19.55 6.35 0.11
CA ALA A 115 -20.14 6.60 1.42
C ALA A 115 -19.11 6.82 2.54
N VAL A 116 -17.83 6.60 2.29
CA VAL A 116 -16.77 6.75 3.29
C VAL A 116 -15.87 7.95 2.99
N LYS A 117 -15.23 8.47 4.02
CA LYS A 117 -14.25 9.56 3.84
C LYS A 117 -13.02 9.04 3.09
N VAL A 118 -12.38 9.94 2.34
CA VAL A 118 -11.10 9.69 1.67
C VAL A 118 -10.08 9.09 2.64
N GLY A 119 -9.39 8.06 2.20
CA GLY A 119 -8.40 7.32 2.98
C GLY A 119 -8.97 6.24 3.91
N LYS A 120 -10.29 6.16 4.09
CA LYS A 120 -10.93 5.08 4.85
C LYS A 120 -10.95 3.78 4.06
N LEU A 121 -10.91 2.68 4.81
CA LEU A 121 -10.98 1.33 4.24
C LEU A 121 -12.41 0.97 3.82
N THR A 122 -12.49 0.24 2.72
CA THR A 122 -13.69 -0.48 2.31
C THR A 122 -13.43 -1.98 2.26
N LYS A 123 -14.48 -2.78 2.18
CA LYS A 123 -14.35 -4.25 2.04
C LYS A 123 -13.50 -4.64 0.83
N TRP A 124 -13.47 -3.79 -0.20
CA TRP A 124 -12.72 -4.06 -1.43
C TRP A 124 -11.22 -3.97 -1.25
N ALA A 125 -10.74 -3.11 -0.37
CA ALA A 125 -9.34 -3.10 0.03
C ALA A 125 -8.96 -4.39 0.78
N ALA A 126 -9.88 -4.90 1.61
CA ALA A 126 -9.68 -6.18 2.30
C ALA A 126 -9.74 -7.39 1.35
N GLU A 127 -10.68 -7.40 0.39
CA GLU A 127 -10.75 -8.42 -0.66
C GLU A 127 -9.47 -8.44 -1.52
N HIS A 128 -8.99 -7.27 -1.92
CA HIS A 128 -7.75 -7.18 -2.69
C HIS A 128 -6.57 -7.75 -1.89
N LEU A 129 -6.40 -7.33 -0.63
CA LEU A 129 -5.33 -7.87 0.22
C LEU A 129 -5.49 -9.36 0.48
N LEU A 130 -6.74 -9.84 0.63
CA LEU A 130 -7.04 -11.26 0.79
C LEU A 130 -6.64 -12.07 -0.45
N SER A 131 -6.84 -11.53 -1.66
CA SER A 131 -6.38 -12.15 -2.90
C SER A 131 -4.86 -12.33 -2.92
N GLU A 132 -4.09 -11.31 -2.50
CA GLU A 132 -2.63 -11.40 -2.37
C GLU A 132 -2.21 -12.46 -1.34
N VAL A 133 -2.90 -12.52 -0.19
CA VAL A 133 -2.58 -13.49 0.87
C VAL A 133 -2.88 -14.92 0.44
N TYR A 134 -3.94 -15.15 -0.34
CA TYR A 134 -4.19 -16.46 -0.96
C TYR A 134 -3.12 -16.84 -2.00
N LEU A 135 -2.63 -15.87 -2.79
CA LEU A 135 -1.46 -16.11 -3.67
C LEU A 135 -0.23 -16.52 -2.86
N MET A 136 0.04 -15.85 -1.72
CA MET A 136 1.15 -16.22 -0.82
C MET A 136 0.99 -17.64 -0.25
N GLN A 137 -0.24 -18.09 -0.04
CA GLN A 137 -0.56 -19.43 0.44
C GLN A 137 -0.43 -20.49 -0.67
N GLY A 138 -0.53 -20.09 -1.94
CA GLY A 138 -0.60 -20.96 -3.12
C GLY A 138 -2.02 -21.44 -3.43
N ASP A 139 -3.05 -20.83 -2.82
CA ASP A 139 -4.46 -21.12 -3.11
C ASP A 139 -4.96 -20.20 -4.24
N TYR A 140 -4.61 -20.56 -5.46
CA TYR A 140 -4.86 -19.73 -6.65
C TYR A 140 -6.36 -19.56 -6.96
N ASP A 141 -7.18 -20.56 -6.65
CA ASP A 141 -8.62 -20.50 -6.90
C ASP A 141 -9.29 -19.46 -5.99
N LYS A 142 -8.93 -19.45 -4.72
CA LYS A 142 -9.44 -18.42 -3.78
C LYS A 142 -8.87 -17.05 -4.09
N ALA A 143 -7.60 -16.97 -4.48
CA ALA A 143 -6.99 -15.71 -4.91
C ALA A 143 -7.73 -15.12 -6.10
N ALA A 144 -8.01 -15.92 -7.13
CA ALA A 144 -8.80 -15.51 -8.29
C ALA A 144 -10.22 -15.09 -7.92
N THR A 145 -10.87 -15.83 -7.01
CA THR A 145 -12.22 -15.49 -6.55
C THR A 145 -12.26 -14.13 -5.83
N ALA A 146 -11.34 -13.89 -4.90
CA ALA A 146 -11.27 -12.63 -4.17
C ALA A 146 -10.95 -11.44 -5.11
N ALA A 147 -10.04 -11.62 -6.05
CA ALA A 147 -9.75 -10.61 -7.07
C ALA A 147 -10.98 -10.33 -7.96
N GLN A 148 -11.70 -11.39 -8.38
CA GLN A 148 -12.89 -11.27 -9.22
C GLN A 148 -14.03 -10.55 -8.49
N ASN A 149 -14.15 -10.68 -7.16
CA ASN A 149 -15.11 -9.93 -6.36
C ASN A 149 -14.87 -8.42 -6.49
N VAL A 150 -13.61 -7.97 -6.46
CA VAL A 150 -13.25 -6.56 -6.64
C VAL A 150 -13.53 -6.11 -8.08
N ILE A 151 -13.17 -6.91 -9.09
CA ILE A 151 -13.40 -6.58 -10.51
C ILE A 151 -14.91 -6.44 -10.80
N ASN A 152 -15.73 -7.31 -10.23
CA ASN A 152 -17.17 -7.36 -10.50
C ASN A 152 -18.01 -6.46 -9.60
N CYS A 153 -17.41 -5.75 -8.65
CA CYS A 153 -18.18 -4.97 -7.66
C CYS A 153 -18.91 -3.76 -8.26
N GLY A 154 -18.50 -3.30 -9.44
CA GLY A 154 -19.09 -2.15 -10.13
C GLY A 154 -18.61 -0.78 -9.61
N TYR A 155 -17.77 -0.75 -8.58
CA TYR A 155 -17.21 0.50 -8.05
C TYR A 155 -15.89 0.92 -8.69
N PHE A 156 -15.14 -0.03 -9.25
CA PHE A 156 -13.80 0.21 -9.80
C PHE A 156 -13.72 -0.26 -11.25
N HIS A 157 -12.97 0.48 -12.05
CA HIS A 157 -12.62 0.10 -13.42
C HIS A 157 -11.30 0.78 -13.82
N LEU A 158 -10.63 0.23 -14.82
CA LEU A 158 -9.46 0.88 -15.41
C LEU A 158 -9.88 2.18 -16.07
N MET A 159 -9.09 3.24 -15.88
CA MET A 159 -9.38 4.54 -16.46
C MET A 159 -9.13 4.53 -17.98
N GLU A 160 -10.14 4.84 -18.76
CA GLU A 160 -10.08 4.93 -20.23
C GLU A 160 -10.14 6.37 -20.72
N ASP A 161 -10.81 7.23 -19.97
CA ASP A 161 -10.98 8.66 -20.27
C ASP A 161 -10.14 9.53 -19.35
N ARG A 162 -9.71 10.69 -19.89
CA ARG A 162 -9.00 11.72 -19.13
C ARG A 162 -9.80 12.21 -17.93
N PHE A 163 -9.16 12.41 -16.79
CA PHE A 163 -9.83 12.82 -15.55
C PHE A 163 -8.96 13.75 -14.68
N GLY A 164 -9.58 14.33 -13.66
CA GLY A 164 -8.92 15.14 -12.64
C GLY A 164 -8.47 16.51 -13.13
N GLU A 165 -7.47 17.08 -12.45
CA GLU A 165 -7.09 18.49 -12.61
C GLU A 165 -6.56 18.83 -14.00
N LYS A 166 -5.84 17.90 -14.64
CA LYS A 166 -5.21 18.13 -15.96
C LYS A 166 -5.93 17.47 -17.12
N ALA A 167 -7.17 17.05 -16.94
CA ALA A 167 -7.95 16.35 -17.97
C ALA A 167 -8.06 17.12 -19.33
N LYS A 168 -7.94 18.45 -19.30
CA LYS A 168 -8.01 19.31 -20.50
C LYS A 168 -6.65 19.79 -21.00
N ALA A 169 -5.58 19.46 -20.31
CA ALA A 169 -4.21 19.78 -20.73
C ALA A 169 -3.67 18.69 -21.68
N GLU A 170 -2.50 18.92 -22.25
CA GLU A 170 -1.76 17.86 -22.95
C GLU A 170 -1.43 16.73 -21.97
N GLY A 171 -1.57 15.49 -22.42
CA GLY A 171 -1.36 14.29 -21.62
C GLY A 171 -2.21 13.14 -22.11
N ASP A 172 -2.16 12.05 -21.38
CA ASP A 172 -2.97 10.86 -21.59
C ASP A 172 -3.62 10.38 -20.29
N VAL A 173 -4.50 9.38 -20.36
CA VAL A 173 -5.23 8.88 -19.20
C VAL A 173 -4.29 8.21 -18.19
N PHE A 174 -3.21 7.59 -18.65
CA PHE A 174 -2.23 6.95 -17.75
C PHE A 174 -1.44 8.00 -16.97
N SER A 175 -0.99 9.08 -17.63
CA SER A 175 -0.32 10.19 -16.95
C SER A 175 -1.21 10.90 -15.91
N ASP A 176 -2.54 10.95 -16.14
CA ASP A 176 -3.50 11.52 -15.18
C ASP A 176 -3.52 10.77 -13.84
N LEU A 177 -3.22 9.46 -13.82
CA LEU A 177 -3.14 8.67 -12.56
C LEU A 177 -2.07 9.21 -11.59
N PHE A 178 -1.04 9.87 -12.11
CA PHE A 178 0.12 10.35 -11.35
C PHE A 178 0.12 11.86 -11.12
N VAL A 179 -0.89 12.57 -11.61
CA VAL A 179 -1.06 14.00 -11.33
C VAL A 179 -1.41 14.18 -9.86
N GLU A 180 -0.77 15.16 -9.21
CA GLU A 180 -1.08 15.55 -7.83
C GLU A 180 -2.58 15.82 -7.69
N ASN A 181 -3.18 15.38 -6.58
CA ASN A 181 -4.62 15.40 -6.27
C ASN A 181 -5.52 14.47 -7.10
N ASN A 182 -5.00 13.73 -8.06
CA ASN A 182 -5.77 12.75 -8.83
C ASN A 182 -5.83 11.35 -8.19
N GLN A 183 -5.22 11.15 -7.03
CA GLN A 183 -5.11 9.82 -6.40
C GLN A 183 -6.43 9.27 -5.86
N ASN A 184 -7.43 10.10 -5.64
CA ASN A 184 -8.66 9.73 -4.96
C ASN A 184 -9.88 9.67 -5.90
N ARG A 185 -10.89 8.87 -5.53
CA ARG A 185 -12.17 8.81 -6.24
C ARG A 185 -12.86 10.17 -6.40
N THR A 186 -12.72 11.05 -5.41
CA THR A 186 -13.26 12.41 -5.46
C THR A 186 -12.71 13.26 -6.60
N SER A 187 -11.57 12.88 -7.15
CA SER A 187 -10.96 13.51 -8.34
C SER A 187 -11.35 12.80 -9.65
N GLY A 188 -12.21 11.79 -9.58
CA GLY A 188 -12.61 10.99 -10.74
C GLY A 188 -11.77 9.73 -10.98
N ASN A 189 -10.81 9.40 -10.11
CA ASN A 189 -10.00 8.19 -10.22
C ASN A 189 -10.79 6.97 -9.74
N MET A 190 -11.36 6.21 -10.68
CA MET A 190 -12.10 4.98 -10.38
C MET A 190 -11.23 3.72 -10.37
N GLU A 191 -9.93 3.87 -10.63
CA GLU A 191 -8.97 2.76 -10.60
C GLU A 191 -8.43 2.50 -9.19
N SER A 192 -8.34 3.55 -8.35
CA SER A 192 -7.78 3.44 -7.00
C SER A 192 -8.73 2.77 -6.02
N ILE A 193 -8.35 1.59 -5.51
CA ILE A 193 -9.13 0.83 -4.51
C ILE A 193 -9.01 1.46 -3.12
N TRP A 194 -7.78 1.79 -2.72
CA TRP A 194 -7.45 2.43 -1.45
C TRP A 194 -6.12 3.15 -1.56
N VAL A 195 -6.04 4.35 -0.99
CA VAL A 195 -4.85 5.21 -1.07
C VAL A 195 -4.44 5.64 0.33
N MET A 196 -3.18 5.41 0.67
CA MET A 196 -2.58 6.03 1.85
C MET A 196 -2.44 7.54 1.61
N GLN A 197 -3.02 8.33 2.51
CA GLN A 197 -3.00 9.78 2.40
C GLN A 197 -1.74 10.34 3.06
N PHE A 198 -1.00 11.15 2.31
CA PHE A 198 0.13 11.91 2.80
C PHE A 198 -0.15 13.40 2.60
N GLU A 199 0.07 14.19 3.62
CA GLU A 199 -0.07 15.64 3.55
C GLU A 199 1.10 16.30 4.29
N TYR A 200 1.89 17.08 3.56
CA TYR A 200 3.07 17.73 4.14
C TYR A 200 2.68 18.73 5.23
N ASN A 201 3.42 18.70 6.31
CA ASN A 201 3.28 19.65 7.44
C ASN A 201 1.88 19.63 8.12
N THR A 202 1.14 18.57 7.98
CA THR A 202 -0.17 18.36 8.61
C THR A 202 -0.08 17.32 9.71
N THR A 203 -0.71 17.55 10.86
CA THR A 203 -0.72 16.59 11.96
C THR A 203 -1.30 15.25 11.50
N GLY A 204 -0.53 14.18 11.59
CA GLY A 204 -0.90 12.84 11.10
C GLY A 204 -0.72 12.64 9.61
N GLY A 205 -0.33 13.66 8.85
CA GLY A 205 -0.15 13.60 7.40
C GLY A 205 1.21 13.10 6.93
N GLY A 206 2.13 12.87 7.87
CA GLY A 206 3.50 12.47 7.57
C GLY A 206 4.47 13.64 7.48
N THR A 207 5.74 13.34 7.25
CA THR A 207 6.80 14.31 7.03
C THR A 207 7.30 14.24 5.60
N ASN A 208 8.10 15.21 5.18
CA ASN A 208 8.76 15.23 3.86
C ASN A 208 9.72 14.04 3.63
N SER A 209 9.99 13.24 4.65
CA SER A 209 10.82 12.04 4.57
C SER A 209 10.02 10.73 4.56
N ASP A 210 8.71 10.78 4.74
CA ASP A 210 7.89 9.58 4.84
C ASP A 210 7.52 9.01 3.47
N ASP A 211 7.44 9.83 2.44
CA ASP A 211 7.34 9.39 1.04
C ASP A 211 8.69 9.52 0.32
N TRP A 212 9.39 8.38 0.21
CA TRP A 212 10.65 8.29 -0.53
C TRP A 212 10.48 7.89 -1.99
N THR A 213 9.28 7.51 -2.40
CA THR A 213 9.02 6.90 -3.70
C THR A 213 9.47 7.81 -4.82
N ARG A 214 8.99 9.05 -4.86
CA ARG A 214 9.39 10.03 -5.87
C ARG A 214 10.92 10.24 -5.90
N ARG A 215 11.52 10.52 -4.75
CA ARG A 215 12.97 10.78 -4.66
C ARG A 215 13.82 9.58 -5.07
N ALA A 216 13.35 8.37 -4.79
CA ALA A 216 14.06 7.15 -5.14
C ALA A 216 14.08 6.93 -6.66
N TRP A 217 13.00 7.20 -7.36
CA TRP A 217 12.87 7.03 -8.82
C TRP A 217 13.39 8.23 -9.62
N GLU A 218 13.27 9.42 -9.08
CA GLU A 218 13.59 10.65 -9.78
C GLU A 218 15.08 10.72 -10.12
N PRO A 219 15.45 11.04 -11.40
CA PRO A 219 16.83 11.14 -11.82
C PRO A 219 17.53 12.34 -11.16
N LYS A 220 18.84 12.24 -11.01
CA LYS A 220 19.68 13.35 -10.56
C LYS A 220 19.97 14.32 -11.71
N TYR A 221 18.92 14.85 -12.33
CA TYR A 221 19.03 15.74 -13.48
C TYR A 221 19.95 16.95 -13.24
N PHE A 222 20.03 17.44 -11.98
CA PHE A 222 20.86 18.57 -11.58
C PHE A 222 22.38 18.26 -11.62
N GLU A 223 22.78 17.01 -11.79
CA GLU A 223 24.16 16.60 -12.05
C GLU A 223 24.49 16.65 -13.56
N ILE A 224 23.51 16.89 -14.43
CA ILE A 224 23.68 17.04 -15.89
C ILE A 224 24.03 18.50 -16.21
N THR A 225 25.05 18.72 -17.02
CA THR A 225 25.47 20.05 -17.42
C THR A 225 24.33 20.83 -18.10
N GLY A 226 24.04 22.02 -17.59
CA GLY A 226 22.98 22.89 -18.10
C GLY A 226 21.66 22.80 -17.31
N PHE A 227 21.54 21.88 -16.36
CA PHE A 227 20.40 21.81 -15.47
C PHE A 227 20.74 22.35 -14.08
N THR A 228 19.76 23.00 -13.46
CA THR A 228 19.85 23.45 -12.07
C THR A 228 18.73 22.82 -11.26
N LEU A 229 18.98 22.60 -9.98
CA LEU A 229 17.97 22.06 -9.07
C LEU A 229 16.77 23.01 -9.00
N ALA A 230 15.57 22.48 -9.28
CA ALA A 230 14.32 23.26 -9.24
C ALA A 230 13.13 22.36 -8.86
N ASP A 231 12.18 22.91 -8.09
CA ASP A 231 10.96 22.19 -7.70
C ASP A 231 10.05 21.88 -8.91
N THR A 232 10.07 22.76 -9.91
CA THR A 232 9.33 22.57 -11.18
C THR A 232 9.83 21.38 -12.00
N LEU A 233 11.02 20.88 -11.70
CA LEU A 233 11.61 19.68 -12.32
C LEU A 233 11.57 18.48 -11.35
N GLY A 234 10.71 18.52 -10.33
CA GLY A 234 10.55 17.44 -9.36
C GLY A 234 11.43 17.55 -8.11
N GLY A 235 12.32 18.54 -8.01
CA GLY A 235 13.18 18.76 -6.85
C GLY A 235 14.45 17.88 -6.88
N ARG A 236 14.89 17.39 -5.72
CA ARG A 236 16.14 16.64 -5.59
C ARG A 236 15.92 15.13 -5.70
N GLY A 237 16.02 14.59 -6.87
CA GLY A 237 16.05 13.15 -7.09
C GLY A 237 17.30 12.47 -6.53
N LEU A 238 17.20 11.19 -6.19
CA LEU A 238 18.31 10.37 -5.67
C LEU A 238 18.73 9.26 -6.64
N ALA A 239 17.93 8.96 -7.65
CA ALA A 239 18.16 7.90 -8.64
C ALA A 239 18.59 6.57 -8.00
N GLN A 240 17.94 6.19 -6.90
CA GLN A 240 18.23 4.94 -6.20
C GLN A 240 17.62 3.72 -6.89
N LEU A 241 16.49 3.93 -7.57
CA LEU A 241 15.80 2.95 -8.37
C LEU A 241 15.80 3.47 -9.82
N VAL A 242 16.55 2.82 -10.68
CA VAL A 242 16.66 3.21 -12.08
C VAL A 242 16.27 2.01 -12.93
N PRO A 243 15.39 2.20 -13.93
CA PRO A 243 15.06 1.14 -14.87
C PRO A 243 16.32 0.64 -15.58
N MET A 244 16.40 -0.65 -15.80
CA MET A 244 17.52 -1.23 -16.54
C MET A 244 17.49 -0.80 -18.00
N LYS A 245 18.65 -0.55 -18.61
CA LYS A 245 18.76 -0.09 -20.00
C LYS A 245 18.02 -1.01 -20.99
N TRP A 246 18.00 -2.31 -20.73
CA TRP A 246 17.28 -3.28 -21.56
C TRP A 246 15.75 -3.16 -21.43
N TRP A 247 15.27 -2.44 -20.44
CA TRP A 247 13.82 -2.23 -20.22
C TRP A 247 13.30 -0.97 -20.90
N ILE A 248 14.10 0.10 -20.90
CA ILE A 248 13.70 1.43 -21.40
C ILE A 248 14.44 1.83 -22.70
N GLY A 249 15.40 1.01 -23.18
CA GLY A 249 16.15 1.31 -24.40
C GLY A 249 15.30 1.14 -25.66
N GLU A 250 15.62 1.89 -26.72
CA GLU A 250 14.94 1.81 -28.02
C GLU A 250 14.88 0.39 -28.58
N ASP A 251 15.86 -0.46 -28.23
CA ASP A 251 15.93 -1.87 -28.66
C ASP A 251 15.19 -2.83 -27.70
N ALA A 252 14.58 -2.31 -26.62
CA ALA A 252 14.06 -3.18 -25.56
C ALA A 252 12.79 -3.93 -25.97
N GLY A 253 11.96 -3.36 -26.85
CA GLY A 253 10.70 -3.96 -27.32
C GLY A 253 9.74 -4.34 -26.20
N PHE A 254 9.94 -3.77 -25.00
CA PHE A 254 9.20 -4.17 -23.79
C PHE A 254 7.78 -3.59 -23.77
N PHE A 255 7.61 -2.40 -24.35
CA PHE A 255 6.33 -1.78 -24.57
C PHE A 255 6.02 -1.78 -26.06
N ASP A 256 4.81 -2.25 -26.40
CA ASP A 256 4.30 -2.11 -27.75
C ASP A 256 4.21 -0.62 -28.12
N GLU A 257 4.36 -0.29 -29.39
CA GLU A 257 4.23 1.10 -29.87
C GLU A 257 2.87 1.73 -29.56
N ASN A 258 1.83 0.89 -29.36
CA ASN A 258 0.50 1.30 -28.97
C ASN A 258 0.25 1.28 -27.47
N ASP A 259 1.27 0.90 -26.65
CA ASP A 259 1.13 0.91 -25.20
C ASP A 259 1.17 2.36 -24.70
N ILE A 260 0.11 2.79 -24.02
CA ILE A 260 -0.01 4.15 -23.50
C ILE A 260 1.15 4.54 -22.57
N ARG A 261 1.77 3.57 -21.90
CA ARG A 261 2.93 3.79 -21.03
C ARG A 261 4.20 4.20 -21.80
N ASN A 262 4.20 4.02 -23.12
CA ASN A 262 5.27 4.44 -24.02
C ASN A 262 5.02 5.83 -24.63
N SER A 263 4.07 6.58 -24.14
CA SER A 263 3.75 7.92 -24.60
C SER A 263 4.81 8.94 -24.14
N ASN A 264 4.85 10.10 -24.79
CA ASN A 264 5.75 11.21 -24.41
C ASN A 264 5.42 11.85 -23.05
N TYR A 265 4.34 11.42 -22.39
CA TYR A 265 3.87 11.96 -21.13
C TYR A 265 4.21 11.07 -19.91
N ASN A 266 4.82 9.88 -20.15
CA ASN A 266 5.10 8.87 -19.13
C ASN A 266 6.58 8.51 -19.02
#